data_b1717ffc9950c3a3311fdba45c0f1e2e
#
_entry.id   b1717ffc9950c3a3311fdba45c0f1e2e
#
_cell.length_a   1.000
_cell.length_b   1.000
_cell.length_c   1.000
_cell.angle_alpha   90.00
_cell.angle_beta   90.00
_cell.angle_gamma   90.00
#
_symmetry.space_group_name_H-M   'P 1'
#
loop_
_entity.id
_entity.type
_entity.pdbx_description
1 polymer ?
#
loop_
_entity_poly.entity_id
_entity_poly.type
_entity_poly.pdbx_seq_one_letter_code
_entity_poly.pdbx_strand_id
1 'polypeptide(L)'
;NFTAIFLEDTYETIFGRYYIDPEFLHQFDNSAQPMQTSNGDNNSEVCPTLDFVEMFEFDNKDINGKFENFDDNGHYKLYESPLDAFENCEPRLAATVILPMSEFKGETIELRRGILTGKSVNTMGALLKESDNYSSNYNVAVDENTVKLVNSFSQNNDDSYLVQLKSGSKYWNDLADRYPDKKDIYAGKMRRSGASGPVSNWDYGNLSGFYLRKYMNPDPKALNGGNYSSQPWIEIRYAEVLLNRAEAAWELVSLGEVADAKGESYLSIATEAINSIRKRAGATELSSTLLADEKSRDIIRTERRKELAFENKTYWDLKRWRIIDTEAEQKDRKYRILCPFFSVEDDAYFLDVKYTEPRSQNGVTMEPYIFSFEPRQYYQKIDPAEITRNSNCRQNQGY
;
A
#
# COMPACT_ATOMS: atom_id res chain seq x y z
N ASN A 1 16.63 0.87 -13.25
CA ASN A 1 16.05 0.45 -11.97
C ASN A 1 15.03 1.50 -11.51
N PHE A 2 13.77 1.06 -11.28
CA PHE A 2 12.69 1.98 -10.88
C PHE A 2 12.99 2.69 -9.54
N THR A 3 13.59 1.98 -8.59
CA THR A 3 13.93 2.55 -7.27
C THR A 3 14.96 3.68 -7.37
N ALA A 4 15.96 3.56 -8.26
CA ALA A 4 17.01 4.56 -8.41
C ALA A 4 16.46 5.94 -8.84
N ILE A 5 15.35 5.98 -9.58
CA ILE A 5 14.72 7.23 -10.02
C ILE A 5 14.42 8.17 -8.84
N PHE A 6 14.07 7.61 -7.67
CA PHE A 6 13.63 8.36 -6.51
C PHE A 6 14.74 8.61 -5.46
N LEU A 7 15.92 8.08 -5.70
CA LEU A 7 17.06 8.17 -4.78
C LEU A 7 18.20 9.03 -5.34
N GLU A 8 18.27 9.14 -6.65
CA GLU A 8 19.37 9.76 -7.37
C GLU A 8 18.85 10.70 -8.46
N ASP A 9 19.72 11.58 -8.95
CA ASP A 9 19.43 12.33 -10.16
C ASP A 9 19.55 11.42 -11.39
N THR A 10 18.49 11.34 -12.17
CA THR A 10 18.42 10.46 -13.35
C THR A 10 17.95 11.22 -14.58
N TYR A 11 18.19 10.64 -15.76
CA TYR A 11 17.69 11.18 -17.03
C TYR A 11 16.16 11.26 -17.13
N GLU A 12 15.45 10.64 -16.20
CA GLU A 12 13.98 10.69 -16.13
C GLU A 12 13.48 11.96 -15.45
N THR A 13 14.28 12.57 -14.56
CA THR A 13 13.91 13.78 -13.82
C THR A 13 13.94 15.00 -14.74
N ILE A 14 12.82 15.68 -14.86
CA ILE A 14 12.70 16.94 -15.63
C ILE A 14 12.72 18.13 -14.67
N PHE A 15 12.02 18.03 -13.55
CA PHE A 15 11.99 19.06 -12.52
C PHE A 15 11.86 18.41 -11.15
N GLY A 16 12.74 18.82 -10.23
CA GLY A 16 12.77 18.28 -8.86
C GLY A 16 13.36 19.27 -7.88
N ARG A 17 13.08 19.02 -6.60
CA ARG A 17 13.72 19.70 -5.49
C ARG A 17 14.79 18.77 -4.92
N TYR A 18 16.02 19.26 -4.88
CA TYR A 18 17.15 18.52 -4.37
C TYR A 18 17.47 18.93 -2.94
N TYR A 19 18.00 18.00 -2.19
CA TYR A 19 18.43 18.18 -0.81
C TYR A 19 19.94 17.94 -0.71
N ILE A 20 20.57 18.55 0.27
CA ILE A 20 22.04 18.56 0.41
C ILE A 20 22.39 18.16 1.84
N ASP A 21 23.09 17.05 1.99
CA ASP A 21 23.62 16.60 3.27
C ASP A 21 24.92 17.34 3.59
N PRO A 22 25.08 17.95 4.79
CA PRO A 22 24.13 17.98 5.92
C PRO A 22 23.27 19.25 6.01
N GLU A 23 23.37 20.19 5.05
CA GLU A 23 22.84 21.55 5.20
C GLU A 23 21.33 21.64 5.01
N PHE A 24 20.77 20.78 4.19
CA PHE A 24 19.37 20.85 3.82
C PHE A 24 18.76 19.45 3.63
N LEU A 25 18.15 18.95 4.69
CA LEU A 25 17.59 17.59 4.77
C LEU A 25 16.09 17.61 5.08
N HIS A 26 15.44 16.47 4.97
CA HIS A 26 14.04 16.25 5.35
C HIS A 26 13.89 14.98 6.21
N GLN A 27 12.67 14.67 6.66
CA GLN A 27 12.40 13.58 7.60
C GLN A 27 11.59 12.42 6.98
N PHE A 28 11.58 12.27 5.65
CA PHE A 28 10.69 11.30 5.01
C PHE A 28 10.96 9.86 5.45
N ASP A 29 12.23 9.43 5.46
CA ASP A 29 12.57 8.08 5.93
C ASP A 29 12.15 7.85 7.39
N ASN A 30 12.30 8.87 8.24
CA ASN A 30 11.89 8.77 9.63
C ASN A 30 10.40 8.51 9.78
N SER A 31 9.56 9.20 8.99
CA SER A 31 8.10 9.07 9.06
C SER A 31 7.56 7.81 8.39
N ALA A 32 8.14 7.41 7.25
CA ALA A 32 7.54 6.37 6.40
C ALA A 32 8.09 4.96 6.63
N GLN A 33 9.24 4.81 7.29
CA GLN A 33 9.92 3.53 7.43
C GLN A 33 9.15 2.50 8.27
N PRO A 34 9.41 1.20 8.05
CA PRO A 34 8.94 0.15 8.94
C PRO A 34 9.46 0.34 10.36
N MET A 35 8.64 -0.02 11.33
CA MET A 35 8.99 0.05 12.74
C MET A 35 10.28 -0.71 13.08
N GLN A 36 10.51 -1.86 12.43
CA GLN A 36 11.67 -2.72 12.60
C GLN A 36 13.00 -2.05 12.24
N THR A 37 12.95 -1.08 11.31
CA THR A 37 14.12 -0.31 10.87
C THR A 37 14.16 1.09 11.47
N SER A 38 13.19 1.44 12.31
CA SER A 38 13.10 2.73 13.00
C SER A 38 13.99 2.74 14.24
N ASN A 39 14.43 3.92 14.64
CA ASN A 39 15.08 4.15 15.94
C ASN A 39 14.09 4.48 17.08
N GLY A 40 12.78 4.40 16.80
CA GLY A 40 11.71 4.58 17.79
C GLY A 40 11.08 5.98 17.84
N ASP A 41 11.56 6.96 17.06
CA ASP A 41 10.99 8.31 17.08
C ASP A 41 9.66 8.39 16.31
N ASN A 42 9.69 8.11 15.02
CA ASN A 42 8.52 8.07 14.13
C ASN A 42 8.62 6.88 13.18
N ASN A 43 7.50 6.42 12.68
CA ASN A 43 7.45 5.35 11.69
C ASN A 43 6.02 5.16 11.19
N SER A 44 5.84 4.35 10.15
CA SER A 44 4.54 3.83 9.72
C SER A 44 3.49 4.87 9.31
N GLU A 45 3.87 6.13 9.05
CA GLU A 45 2.91 7.18 8.69
C GLU A 45 2.34 7.02 7.28
N VAL A 46 3.02 6.26 6.41
CA VAL A 46 2.59 6.01 5.02
C VAL A 46 2.45 4.52 4.78
N CYS A 47 1.23 4.05 4.77
CA CYS A 47 0.88 2.64 4.57
C CYS A 47 0.03 2.46 3.30
N PRO A 48 0.59 1.88 2.21
CA PRO A 48 -0.20 1.55 1.01
C PRO A 48 -1.36 0.61 1.34
N THR A 49 -2.53 0.83 0.75
CA THR A 49 -3.70 -0.03 0.96
C THR A 49 -3.68 -1.26 0.07
N LEU A 50 -4.45 -2.30 0.41
CA LEU A 50 -4.61 -3.46 -0.47
C LEU A 50 -5.26 -3.06 -1.80
N ASP A 51 -6.20 -2.11 -1.80
CA ASP A 51 -6.79 -1.56 -3.04
C ASP A 51 -5.73 -1.00 -4.01
N PHE A 52 -4.66 -0.40 -3.48
CA PHE A 52 -3.56 0.07 -4.29
C PHE A 52 -2.68 -1.10 -4.80
N VAL A 53 -2.36 -2.06 -3.93
CA VAL A 53 -1.57 -3.24 -4.29
C VAL A 53 -2.26 -4.07 -5.38
N GLU A 54 -3.58 -4.19 -5.33
CA GLU A 54 -4.40 -4.89 -6.34
C GLU A 54 -4.37 -4.25 -7.74
N MET A 55 -3.91 -3.03 -7.88
CA MET A 55 -3.72 -2.41 -9.21
C MET A 55 -2.58 -3.05 -10.00
N PHE A 56 -1.62 -3.69 -9.31
CA PHE A 56 -0.47 -4.34 -9.93
C PHE A 56 -0.78 -5.78 -10.33
N GLU A 57 0.06 -6.35 -11.19
CA GLU A 57 -0.04 -7.73 -11.64
C GLU A 57 0.67 -8.66 -10.64
N PHE A 58 0.01 -9.72 -10.20
CA PHE A 58 0.53 -10.86 -9.43
C PHE A 58 -0.48 -12.02 -9.49
N ASP A 59 -0.05 -13.26 -9.19
CA ASP A 59 -0.86 -14.45 -9.48
C ASP A 59 -2.11 -14.59 -8.60
N ASN A 60 -2.04 -14.25 -7.33
CA ASN A 60 -3.10 -14.51 -6.37
C ASN A 60 -4.23 -13.46 -6.40
N LYS A 61 -4.88 -13.35 -7.57
CA LYS A 61 -6.04 -12.46 -7.76
C LYS A 61 -7.18 -13.19 -8.47
N ASP A 62 -8.42 -12.81 -8.13
CA ASP A 62 -9.61 -13.24 -8.85
C ASP A 62 -9.73 -12.56 -10.22
N ILE A 63 -10.78 -12.93 -10.97
CA ILE A 63 -11.05 -12.36 -12.30
C ILE A 63 -11.34 -10.85 -12.28
N ASN A 64 -11.71 -10.29 -11.13
CA ASN A 64 -11.95 -8.86 -10.93
C ASN A 64 -10.68 -8.13 -10.49
N GLY A 65 -9.56 -8.83 -10.41
CA GLY A 65 -8.29 -8.29 -9.96
C GLY A 65 -8.22 -8.07 -8.45
N LYS A 66 -9.08 -8.69 -7.66
CA LYS A 66 -9.06 -8.62 -6.20
C LYS A 66 -8.21 -9.74 -5.61
N PHE A 67 -7.51 -9.42 -4.52
CA PHE A 67 -6.75 -10.39 -3.76
C PHE A 67 -7.64 -11.53 -3.28
N GLU A 68 -7.19 -12.75 -3.51
CA GLU A 68 -7.95 -13.96 -3.25
C GLU A 68 -7.36 -14.73 -2.06
N ASN A 69 -7.96 -14.56 -0.89
CA ASN A 69 -7.51 -15.19 0.35
C ASN A 69 -8.13 -16.58 0.62
N PHE A 70 -9.09 -17.01 -0.21
CA PHE A 70 -9.73 -18.31 -0.10
C PHE A 70 -9.51 -19.17 -1.34
N ASP A 71 -9.50 -20.48 -1.16
CA ASP A 71 -9.54 -21.46 -2.24
C ASP A 71 -10.99 -21.69 -2.74
N ASP A 72 -11.15 -22.54 -3.78
CA ASP A 72 -12.46 -22.88 -4.36
C ASP A 72 -13.42 -23.56 -3.37
N ASN A 73 -12.91 -24.14 -2.30
CA ASN A 73 -13.71 -24.76 -1.24
C ASN A 73 -14.09 -23.75 -0.15
N GLY A 74 -13.63 -22.53 -0.27
CA GLY A 74 -13.84 -21.47 0.70
C GLY A 74 -12.97 -21.60 1.95
N HIS A 75 -11.85 -22.34 1.88
CA HIS A 75 -10.83 -22.40 2.91
C HIS A 75 -9.79 -21.31 2.68
N TYR A 76 -9.18 -20.79 3.78
CA TYR A 76 -8.04 -19.90 3.63
C TYR A 76 -6.90 -20.58 2.90
N LYS A 77 -6.31 -19.88 1.93
CA LYS A 77 -5.06 -20.28 1.31
C LYS A 77 -3.95 -20.23 2.37
N LEU A 78 -3.10 -21.26 2.40
CA LEU A 78 -1.99 -21.39 3.34
C LEU A 78 -0.68 -21.14 2.62
N TYR A 79 0.23 -20.42 3.26
CA TYR A 79 1.53 -20.01 2.71
C TYR A 79 2.65 -20.36 3.67
N GLU A 80 3.85 -20.64 3.13
CA GLU A 80 5.06 -20.74 3.94
C GLU A 80 5.53 -19.36 4.43
N SER A 81 5.36 -18.35 3.57
CA SER A 81 5.60 -16.95 3.90
C SER A 81 4.46 -16.09 3.38
N PRO A 82 4.06 -15.03 4.08
CA PRO A 82 3.12 -14.05 3.54
C PRO A 82 3.53 -13.47 2.18
N LEU A 83 4.83 -13.46 1.88
CA LEU A 83 5.36 -12.99 0.61
C LEU A 83 4.93 -13.87 -0.57
N ASP A 84 4.75 -15.18 -0.34
CA ASP A 84 4.38 -16.15 -1.40
C ASP A 84 3.03 -15.83 -2.04
N ALA A 85 2.15 -15.12 -1.31
CA ALA A 85 0.88 -14.65 -1.85
C ALA A 85 1.03 -13.61 -2.98
N PHE A 86 2.24 -13.07 -3.16
CA PHE A 86 2.56 -12.07 -4.18
C PHE A 86 3.52 -12.62 -5.23
N GLU A 87 3.49 -13.94 -5.48
CA GLU A 87 4.28 -14.58 -6.52
C GLU A 87 4.02 -13.93 -7.89
N ASN A 88 5.08 -13.90 -8.72
CA ASN A 88 5.07 -13.30 -10.05
C ASN A 88 4.58 -11.84 -10.08
N CYS A 89 4.75 -11.10 -8.97
CA CYS A 89 4.34 -9.71 -8.96
C CYS A 89 5.15 -8.87 -9.95
N GLU A 90 4.47 -7.90 -10.53
CA GLU A 90 5.10 -6.85 -11.34
C GLU A 90 6.26 -6.22 -10.56
N PRO A 91 7.50 -6.13 -11.12
CA PRO A 91 8.67 -5.64 -10.40
C PRO A 91 8.48 -4.24 -9.76
N ARG A 92 7.63 -3.42 -10.37
CA ARG A 92 7.29 -2.10 -9.87
C ARG A 92 6.49 -2.15 -8.57
N LEU A 93 5.69 -3.20 -8.33
CA LEU A 93 5.02 -3.41 -7.04
C LEU A 93 6.06 -3.55 -5.93
N ALA A 94 7.00 -4.48 -6.07
CA ALA A 94 8.06 -4.70 -5.10
C ALA A 94 8.99 -3.48 -4.91
N ALA A 95 9.12 -2.64 -5.94
CA ALA A 95 9.89 -1.38 -5.88
C ALA A 95 9.12 -0.22 -5.24
N THR A 96 7.79 -0.29 -5.19
CA THR A 96 6.93 0.74 -4.60
C THR A 96 6.51 0.42 -3.18
N VAL A 97 6.30 -0.88 -2.88
CA VAL A 97 5.71 -1.38 -1.64
C VAL A 97 6.66 -2.37 -0.97
N ILE A 98 6.83 -2.25 0.33
CA ILE A 98 7.42 -3.29 1.16
C ILE A 98 6.28 -4.26 1.50
N LEU A 99 6.33 -5.43 0.85
CA LEU A 99 5.40 -6.52 1.07
C LEU A 99 5.74 -7.25 2.38
N PRO A 100 4.76 -7.90 3.04
CA PRO A 100 5.03 -8.70 4.23
C PRO A 100 6.13 -9.74 3.97
N MET A 101 7.10 -9.84 4.86
CA MET A 101 8.27 -10.72 4.77
C MET A 101 9.25 -10.41 3.63
N SER A 102 9.15 -9.26 2.97
CA SER A 102 10.18 -8.81 2.03
C SER A 102 11.34 -8.12 2.74
N GLU A 103 12.51 -8.13 2.09
CA GLU A 103 13.73 -7.51 2.62
C GLU A 103 13.72 -5.99 2.47
N PHE A 104 14.11 -5.27 3.52
CA PHE A 104 14.37 -3.83 3.51
C PHE A 104 15.43 -3.45 4.55
N LYS A 105 16.43 -2.68 4.17
CA LYS A 105 17.58 -2.26 5.01
C LYS A 105 18.29 -3.44 5.69
N GLY A 106 18.36 -4.59 5.03
CA GLY A 106 18.99 -5.80 5.57
C GLY A 106 18.16 -6.57 6.59
N GLU A 107 16.91 -6.18 6.78
CA GLU A 107 15.93 -6.83 7.66
C GLU A 107 14.79 -7.43 6.86
N THR A 108 14.35 -8.63 7.21
CA THR A 108 13.08 -9.19 6.74
C THR A 108 11.94 -8.51 7.48
N ILE A 109 11.09 -7.76 6.78
CA ILE A 109 10.04 -6.94 7.38
C ILE A 109 8.86 -7.81 7.76
N GLU A 110 8.76 -8.11 9.04
CA GLU A 110 7.79 -9.03 9.61
C GLU A 110 6.50 -8.30 10.02
N LEU A 111 5.47 -8.49 9.20
CA LEU A 111 4.11 -8.01 9.46
C LEU A 111 3.22 -9.20 9.81
N ARG A 112 2.69 -9.22 11.03
CA ARG A 112 1.74 -10.23 11.49
C ARG A 112 0.79 -9.61 12.50
N ARG A 113 -0.51 -9.81 12.28
CA ARG A 113 -1.56 -9.29 13.16
C ARG A 113 -1.74 -10.13 14.41
N GLY A 114 -1.55 -11.43 14.30
CA GLY A 114 -1.75 -12.35 15.41
C GLY A 114 -1.43 -13.79 15.06
N ILE A 115 -1.67 -14.68 16.04
CA ILE A 115 -1.46 -16.13 15.94
C ILE A 115 -2.75 -16.84 16.28
N LEU A 116 -3.18 -17.79 15.44
CA LEU A 116 -4.25 -18.73 15.70
C LEU A 116 -3.69 -19.97 16.38
N THR A 117 -4.31 -20.39 17.49
CA THR A 117 -3.90 -21.57 18.28
C THR A 117 -5.09 -22.49 18.55
N GLY A 118 -4.79 -23.80 18.74
CA GLY A 118 -5.75 -24.78 19.21
C GLY A 118 -6.74 -25.30 18.16
N LYS A 119 -6.79 -24.69 16.97
CA LYS A 119 -7.62 -25.14 15.84
C LYS A 119 -6.96 -24.79 14.52
N SER A 120 -7.19 -25.63 13.50
CA SER A 120 -6.84 -25.29 12.12
C SER A 120 -7.67 -24.11 11.62
N VAL A 121 -7.07 -23.26 10.81
CA VAL A 121 -7.74 -22.10 10.23
C VAL A 121 -8.97 -22.49 9.40
N ASN A 122 -8.97 -23.66 8.78
CA ASN A 122 -10.09 -24.14 7.98
C ASN A 122 -11.33 -24.45 8.83
N THR A 123 -11.16 -24.77 10.12
CA THR A 123 -12.28 -24.91 11.06
C THR A 123 -12.75 -23.59 11.65
N MET A 124 -11.93 -22.54 11.56
CA MET A 124 -12.21 -21.19 12.07
C MET A 124 -12.61 -20.20 10.97
N GLY A 125 -12.48 -20.60 9.71
CA GLY A 125 -12.65 -19.71 8.57
C GLY A 125 -13.97 -18.93 8.54
N ALA A 126 -15.07 -19.56 8.95
CA ALA A 126 -16.38 -18.90 9.02
C ALA A 126 -16.40 -17.75 10.04
N LEU A 127 -15.84 -17.96 11.23
CA LEU A 127 -15.79 -16.95 12.29
C LEU A 127 -14.93 -15.74 11.91
N LEU A 128 -13.81 -15.98 11.22
CA LEU A 128 -12.96 -14.90 10.72
C LEU A 128 -13.63 -14.15 9.55
N LYS A 129 -14.43 -14.86 8.72
CA LYS A 129 -15.20 -14.26 7.61
C LYS A 129 -16.30 -13.33 8.05
N GLU A 130 -17.00 -13.65 9.14
CA GLU A 130 -18.13 -12.86 9.65
C GLU A 130 -17.69 -11.47 10.19
N SER A 131 -16.39 -11.28 10.42
CA SER A 131 -15.85 -10.03 10.94
C SER A 131 -15.25 -9.20 9.81
N ASP A 132 -16.04 -8.35 9.18
CA ASP A 132 -15.56 -7.41 8.16
C ASP A 132 -14.71 -6.27 8.74
N ASN A 133 -14.79 -6.03 10.03
CA ASN A 133 -14.21 -4.88 10.69
C ASN A 133 -12.85 -5.17 11.32
N TYR A 134 -11.98 -4.20 11.22
CA TYR A 134 -10.54 -4.27 11.43
C TYR A 134 -10.08 -4.49 12.88
N SER A 135 -10.65 -3.82 13.86
CA SER A 135 -9.95 -3.71 15.14
C SER A 135 -10.63 -4.36 16.33
N SER A 136 -11.92 -4.17 16.47
CA SER A 136 -12.64 -4.61 17.65
C SER A 136 -13.17 -6.03 17.51
N ASN A 137 -13.34 -6.49 16.29
CA ASN A 137 -14.16 -7.66 16.02
C ASN A 137 -13.41 -8.99 16.01
N TYR A 138 -12.07 -8.98 15.88
CA TYR A 138 -11.30 -10.19 16.20
C TYR A 138 -11.47 -10.61 17.66
N ASN A 139 -11.72 -9.65 18.56
CA ASN A 139 -11.98 -9.93 19.98
C ASN A 139 -13.42 -10.40 20.26
N VAL A 140 -14.36 -10.14 19.35
CA VAL A 140 -15.77 -10.48 19.51
C VAL A 140 -16.14 -11.76 18.76
N ALA A 141 -15.54 -11.97 17.59
CA ALA A 141 -15.85 -13.12 16.72
C ALA A 141 -15.00 -14.36 17.02
N VAL A 142 -13.89 -14.24 17.77
CA VAL A 142 -12.94 -15.33 18.02
C VAL A 142 -12.60 -15.38 19.49
N ASP A 143 -12.66 -16.59 20.06
CA ASP A 143 -12.26 -16.86 21.44
C ASP A 143 -10.83 -16.38 21.70
N GLU A 144 -10.61 -15.56 22.74
CA GLU A 144 -9.31 -15.06 23.16
C GLU A 144 -8.25 -16.16 23.40
N ASN A 145 -8.71 -17.37 23.72
CA ASN A 145 -7.84 -18.54 23.85
C ASN A 145 -7.40 -19.11 22.50
N THR A 146 -8.09 -18.78 21.42
CA THR A 146 -7.85 -19.32 20.08
C THR A 146 -7.05 -18.33 19.20
N VAL A 147 -7.39 -17.05 19.26
CA VAL A 147 -6.61 -16.02 18.52
C VAL A 147 -5.85 -15.16 19.50
N LYS A 148 -4.53 -15.16 19.35
CA LYS A 148 -3.62 -14.37 20.17
C LYS A 148 -3.23 -13.10 19.42
N LEU A 149 -3.83 -11.99 19.82
CA LEU A 149 -3.56 -10.66 19.26
C LEU A 149 -2.65 -9.85 20.16
N VAL A 150 -1.94 -8.91 19.57
CA VAL A 150 -1.21 -7.85 20.24
C VAL A 150 -1.75 -6.51 19.72
N ASN A 151 -2.15 -5.62 20.61
CA ASN A 151 -2.78 -4.35 20.26
C ASN A 151 -1.80 -3.17 20.16
N SER A 152 -0.58 -3.33 20.68
CA SER A 152 0.43 -2.28 20.62
C SER A 152 1.83 -2.87 20.37
N PHE A 153 2.71 -2.07 19.80
CA PHE A 153 4.10 -2.49 19.54
C PHE A 153 4.88 -2.78 20.84
N SER A 154 4.65 -2.01 21.89
CA SER A 154 5.31 -2.23 23.18
C SER A 154 5.04 -3.64 23.72
N GLN A 155 3.85 -4.18 23.50
CA GLN A 155 3.51 -5.55 23.88
C GLN A 155 4.26 -6.61 23.06
N ASN A 156 4.67 -6.29 21.82
CA ASN A 156 5.39 -7.24 20.98
C ASN A 156 6.80 -7.57 21.52
N ASN A 157 7.39 -6.65 22.29
CA ASN A 157 8.71 -6.84 22.90
C ASN A 157 8.65 -7.47 24.29
N ASP A 158 7.46 -7.74 24.81
CA ASP A 158 7.24 -8.39 26.09
C ASP A 158 7.20 -9.92 25.92
N ASP A 159 8.11 -10.62 26.56
CA ASP A 159 8.21 -12.08 26.47
C ASP A 159 6.97 -12.82 27.01
N SER A 160 6.06 -12.14 27.75
CA SER A 160 4.77 -12.70 28.17
C SER A 160 3.79 -12.95 27.01
N TYR A 161 4.04 -12.32 25.86
CA TYR A 161 3.23 -12.47 24.66
C TYR A 161 3.75 -13.52 23.65
N LEU A 162 4.67 -14.37 24.08
CA LEU A 162 5.15 -15.49 23.28
C LEU A 162 4.09 -16.61 23.18
N VAL A 163 4.03 -17.24 22.02
CA VAL A 163 3.17 -18.39 21.75
C VAL A 163 4.04 -19.60 21.44
N GLN A 164 3.74 -20.75 22.08
CA GLN A 164 4.43 -22.00 21.83
C GLN A 164 4.04 -22.55 20.46
N LEU A 165 5.02 -22.88 19.65
CA LEU A 165 4.87 -23.55 18.37
C LEU A 165 4.68 -25.06 18.57
N LYS A 166 4.13 -25.71 17.58
CA LYS A 166 4.01 -27.15 17.51
C LYS A 166 5.40 -27.81 17.44
N SER A 167 5.58 -28.92 18.11
CA SER A 167 6.84 -29.69 18.02
C SER A 167 7.09 -30.10 16.58
N GLY A 168 8.29 -29.79 16.07
CA GLY A 168 8.65 -30.04 14.68
C GLY A 168 8.21 -28.96 13.68
N SER A 169 7.70 -27.82 14.16
CA SER A 169 7.43 -26.67 13.32
C SER A 169 8.67 -26.25 12.53
N LYS A 170 8.50 -25.91 11.26
CA LYS A 170 9.58 -25.37 10.42
C LYS A 170 10.08 -24.01 10.88
N TYR A 171 9.31 -23.28 11.68
CA TYR A 171 9.65 -21.97 12.26
C TYR A 171 10.23 -22.06 13.67
N TRP A 172 10.61 -23.27 14.11
CA TRP A 172 11.03 -23.53 15.49
C TRP A 172 12.17 -22.64 15.97
N ASN A 173 13.10 -22.30 15.09
CA ASN A 173 14.30 -21.54 15.42
C ASN A 173 14.23 -20.06 15.01
N ASP A 174 13.21 -19.62 14.27
CA ASP A 174 13.18 -18.28 13.67
C ASP A 174 13.42 -17.15 14.67
N LEU A 175 12.70 -17.19 15.80
CA LEU A 175 12.86 -16.19 16.85
C LEU A 175 14.19 -16.35 17.60
N ALA A 176 14.62 -17.59 17.84
CA ALA A 176 15.87 -17.89 18.54
C ALA A 176 17.12 -17.49 17.72
N ASP A 177 17.07 -17.67 16.39
CA ASP A 177 18.17 -17.28 15.49
C ASP A 177 18.27 -15.76 15.37
N ARG A 178 17.16 -15.05 15.45
CA ARG A 178 17.14 -13.58 15.50
C ARG A 178 17.70 -13.01 16.81
N TYR A 179 17.55 -13.73 17.91
CA TYR A 179 18.02 -13.32 19.24
C TYR A 179 18.86 -14.42 19.88
N PRO A 180 20.12 -14.61 19.44
CA PRO A 180 20.98 -15.70 19.88
C PRO A 180 21.22 -15.74 21.41
N ASP A 181 21.26 -14.56 22.04
CA ASP A 181 21.45 -14.43 23.50
C ASP A 181 20.25 -14.94 24.31
N LYS A 182 19.09 -15.10 23.69
CA LYS A 182 17.85 -15.61 24.28
C LYS A 182 17.42 -16.97 23.69
N LYS A 183 18.32 -17.71 23.07
CA LYS A 183 18.00 -18.91 22.32
C LYS A 183 17.19 -19.92 23.13
N ASP A 184 17.56 -20.14 24.39
CA ASP A 184 16.88 -21.10 25.28
C ASP A 184 15.44 -20.69 25.63
N ILE A 185 15.15 -19.37 25.58
CA ILE A 185 13.82 -18.83 25.86
C ILE A 185 12.96 -18.85 24.61
N TYR A 186 13.54 -18.61 23.44
CA TYR A 186 12.82 -18.35 22.20
C TYR A 186 12.68 -19.55 21.26
N ALA A 187 13.50 -20.61 21.45
CA ALA A 187 13.35 -21.83 20.66
C ALA A 187 11.94 -22.42 20.80
N GLY A 188 11.33 -22.71 19.67
CA GLY A 188 9.95 -23.22 19.59
C GLY A 188 8.86 -22.20 19.93
N LYS A 189 9.18 -20.91 19.93
CA LYS A 189 8.22 -19.87 20.24
C LYS A 189 8.17 -18.82 19.14
N MET A 190 7.04 -18.12 19.06
CA MET A 190 6.80 -17.03 18.15
C MET A 190 6.13 -15.87 18.89
N ARG A 191 6.47 -14.63 18.56
CA ARG A 191 5.77 -13.44 19.07
C ARG A 191 4.40 -13.34 18.43
N ARG A 192 3.39 -12.84 19.16
CA ARG A 192 2.02 -12.74 18.66
C ARG A 192 1.90 -11.84 17.44
N SER A 193 2.64 -10.74 17.38
CA SER A 193 2.71 -9.89 16.20
C SER A 193 4.09 -9.93 15.56
N GLY A 194 4.18 -9.48 14.31
CA GLY A 194 5.47 -9.30 13.65
C GLY A 194 6.28 -8.16 14.26
N ALA A 195 7.60 -8.15 14.02
CA ALA A 195 8.51 -7.13 14.53
C ALA A 195 8.20 -5.71 13.98
N SER A 196 7.58 -5.62 12.81
CA SER A 196 7.05 -4.38 12.22
C SER A 196 5.52 -4.29 12.28
N GLY A 197 4.87 -5.20 13.02
CA GLY A 197 3.43 -5.18 13.29
C GLY A 197 3.15 -4.71 14.71
N PRO A 198 1.90 -4.82 15.19
CA PRO A 198 0.77 -5.43 14.51
C PRO A 198 0.19 -4.57 13.40
N VAL A 199 -0.52 -5.18 12.45
CA VAL A 199 -1.46 -4.46 11.59
C VAL A 199 -2.59 -4.00 12.49
N SER A 200 -2.61 -2.71 12.83
CA SER A 200 -3.46 -2.16 13.90
C SER A 200 -3.80 -0.70 13.62
N ASN A 201 -4.98 -0.27 14.04
CA ASN A 201 -5.37 1.14 14.00
C ASN A 201 -4.94 1.93 15.25
N TRP A 202 -4.12 1.33 16.13
CA TRP A 202 -3.61 1.94 17.35
C TRP A 202 -2.12 2.23 17.23
N ASP A 203 -1.72 3.37 17.77
CA ASP A 203 -0.38 3.89 17.98
C ASP A 203 0.79 3.22 17.24
N TYR A 204 1.43 3.95 16.33
CA TYR A 204 2.68 3.59 15.65
C TYR A 204 2.70 2.22 14.92
N GLY A 205 1.56 1.53 14.84
CA GLY A 205 1.44 0.27 14.13
C GLY A 205 1.24 0.45 12.62
N ASN A 206 1.50 -0.59 11.85
CA ASN A 206 1.16 -0.63 10.44
C ASN A 206 -0.35 -0.64 10.24
N LEU A 207 -0.87 0.24 9.38
CA LEU A 207 -2.30 0.44 9.20
C LEU A 207 -2.95 -0.43 8.11
N SER A 208 -2.14 -1.06 7.25
CA SER A 208 -2.66 -1.71 6.03
C SER A 208 -2.13 -3.10 5.73
N GLY A 209 -1.08 -3.54 6.42
CA GLY A 209 -0.33 -4.76 6.09
C GLY A 209 0.82 -4.52 5.10
N PHE A 210 1.11 -3.26 4.75
CA PHE A 210 2.15 -2.86 3.80
C PHE A 210 2.88 -1.61 4.28
N TYR A 211 4.13 -1.44 3.83
CA TYR A 211 4.87 -0.20 3.99
C TYR A 211 5.25 0.38 2.63
N LEU A 212 5.52 1.68 2.60
CA LEU A 212 6.05 2.32 1.41
C LEU A 212 7.53 1.99 1.26
N ARG A 213 7.96 1.69 0.01
CA ARG A 213 9.38 1.53 -0.38
C ARG A 213 9.88 2.69 -1.24
N LYS A 214 9.00 3.20 -2.10
CA LYS A 214 9.30 4.31 -3.01
C LYS A 214 9.77 5.54 -2.22
N TYR A 215 10.83 6.19 -2.67
CA TYR A 215 11.53 7.29 -1.98
C TYR A 215 12.30 6.90 -0.70
N MET A 216 12.18 5.66 -0.22
CA MET A 216 12.89 5.24 0.99
C MET A 216 14.34 4.88 0.69
N ASN A 217 15.27 5.38 1.50
CA ASN A 217 16.68 5.00 1.39
C ASN A 217 16.87 3.54 1.84
N PRO A 218 17.33 2.62 0.95
CA PRO A 218 17.48 1.22 1.29
C PRO A 218 18.78 0.88 2.03
N ASP A 219 19.68 1.84 2.20
CA ASP A 219 20.98 1.60 2.88
C ASP A 219 20.72 1.29 4.37
N PRO A 220 21.14 0.09 4.86
CA PRO A 220 20.99 -0.26 6.26
C PRO A 220 21.80 0.64 7.21
N LYS A 221 22.78 1.37 6.69
CA LYS A 221 23.60 2.30 7.47
C LYS A 221 23.07 3.74 7.44
N ALA A 222 22.05 4.01 6.62
CA ALA A 222 21.45 5.34 6.59
C ALA A 222 20.90 5.68 7.96
N LEU A 223 21.20 6.91 8.43
CA LEU A 223 20.69 7.41 9.70
C LEU A 223 19.16 7.48 9.66
N ASN A 224 18.55 6.99 10.72
CA ASN A 224 17.11 6.98 10.93
C ASN A 224 16.78 7.89 12.12
N GLY A 225 15.95 8.87 11.92
CA GLY A 225 15.55 9.76 12.98
C GLY A 225 15.82 11.21 12.64
N GLY A 226 14.89 12.08 12.97
CA GLY A 226 15.00 13.49 12.63
C GLY A 226 15.11 13.75 11.12
N ASN A 227 15.86 14.76 10.76
CA ASN A 227 16.03 15.23 9.39
C ASN A 227 17.34 14.69 8.81
N TYR A 228 17.34 13.43 8.35
CA TYR A 228 18.52 12.80 7.73
C TYR A 228 18.28 12.35 6.28
N SER A 229 17.09 12.53 5.76
CA SER A 229 16.77 12.14 4.38
C SER A 229 17.23 13.20 3.40
N SER A 230 17.93 12.79 2.34
CA SER A 230 18.45 13.67 1.28
C SER A 230 17.93 13.32 -0.12
N GLN A 231 17.03 12.36 -0.23
CA GLN A 231 16.44 11.95 -1.50
C GLN A 231 15.71 13.13 -2.16
N PRO A 232 15.85 13.29 -3.50
CA PRO A 232 15.17 14.36 -4.20
C PRO A 232 13.64 14.17 -4.19
N TRP A 233 12.91 15.26 -4.09
CA TRP A 233 11.49 15.27 -4.45
C TRP A 233 11.34 15.57 -5.93
N ILE A 234 10.82 14.62 -6.71
CA ILE A 234 10.61 14.78 -8.13
C ILE A 234 9.19 15.31 -8.38
N GLU A 235 9.11 16.51 -8.96
CA GLU A 235 7.84 17.12 -9.30
C GLU A 235 7.35 16.74 -10.69
N ILE A 236 8.27 16.68 -11.68
CA ILE A 236 7.97 16.30 -13.06
C ILE A 236 9.04 15.34 -13.56
N ARG A 237 8.63 14.21 -14.13
CA ARG A 237 9.53 13.24 -14.76
C ARG A 237 8.99 12.73 -16.11
N TYR A 238 9.86 12.12 -16.90
CA TYR A 238 9.56 11.72 -18.26
C TYR A 238 8.40 10.72 -18.37
N ALA A 239 8.24 9.81 -17.41
CA ALA A 239 7.08 8.91 -17.39
C ALA A 239 5.74 9.66 -17.30
N GLU A 240 5.66 10.78 -16.57
CA GLU A 240 4.47 11.61 -16.55
C GLU A 240 4.15 12.20 -17.93
N VAL A 241 5.18 12.59 -18.69
CA VAL A 241 5.03 13.09 -20.06
C VAL A 241 4.48 11.99 -20.98
N LEU A 242 4.99 10.76 -20.85
CA LEU A 242 4.47 9.61 -21.61
C LEU A 242 3.02 9.30 -21.25
N LEU A 243 2.66 9.35 -19.99
CA LEU A 243 1.28 9.15 -19.53
C LEU A 243 0.34 10.25 -20.01
N ASN A 244 0.80 11.51 -19.99
CA ASN A 244 0.04 12.63 -20.56
C ASN A 244 -0.16 12.45 -22.07
N ARG A 245 0.88 11.98 -22.80
CA ARG A 245 0.78 11.66 -24.23
C ARG A 245 -0.24 10.55 -24.48
N ALA A 246 -0.20 9.47 -23.70
CA ALA A 246 -1.13 8.36 -23.85
C ALA A 246 -2.59 8.80 -23.63
N GLU A 247 -2.83 9.51 -22.55
CA GLU A 247 -4.17 10.00 -22.20
C GLU A 247 -4.69 11.00 -23.26
N ALA A 248 -3.87 11.99 -23.65
CA ALA A 248 -4.27 12.98 -24.65
C ALA A 248 -4.58 12.33 -26.01
N ALA A 249 -3.77 11.38 -26.47
CA ALA A 249 -4.01 10.67 -27.71
C ALA A 249 -5.31 9.86 -27.65
N TRP A 250 -5.57 9.16 -26.54
CA TRP A 250 -6.81 8.41 -26.37
C TRP A 250 -8.05 9.33 -26.32
N GLU A 251 -7.98 10.46 -25.62
CA GLU A 251 -9.07 11.42 -25.52
C GLU A 251 -9.37 12.08 -26.89
N LEU A 252 -8.37 12.31 -27.76
CA LEU A 252 -8.59 12.76 -29.12
C LEU A 252 -9.43 11.78 -29.93
N VAL A 253 -9.18 10.47 -29.76
CA VAL A 253 -10.03 9.45 -30.40
C VAL A 253 -11.46 9.51 -29.90
N SER A 254 -11.69 9.76 -28.61
CA SER A 254 -13.04 9.92 -28.05
C SER A 254 -13.79 11.13 -28.62
N LEU A 255 -13.03 12.13 -29.11
CA LEU A 255 -13.58 13.31 -29.80
C LEU A 255 -13.74 13.14 -31.32
N GLY A 256 -13.42 11.95 -31.87
CA GLY A 256 -13.57 11.61 -33.28
C GLY A 256 -12.31 11.79 -34.14
N GLU A 257 -11.19 12.18 -33.54
CA GLU A 257 -9.91 12.26 -34.23
C GLU A 257 -9.27 10.88 -34.37
N VAL A 258 -8.65 10.57 -35.50
CA VAL A 258 -8.13 9.21 -35.78
C VAL A 258 -6.61 9.17 -35.74
N ALA A 259 -5.96 10.18 -36.28
CA ALA A 259 -4.52 10.21 -36.48
C ALA A 259 -3.97 11.63 -36.34
N ASP A 260 -2.67 11.72 -36.09
CA ASP A 260 -1.92 12.99 -36.05
C ASP A 260 -1.67 13.54 -37.47
N ALA A 261 -1.04 14.70 -37.55
CA ALA A 261 -0.70 15.37 -38.79
C ALA A 261 0.28 14.57 -39.71
N LYS A 262 0.93 13.53 -39.18
CA LYS A 262 1.81 12.63 -39.93
C LYS A 262 1.12 11.35 -40.35
N GLY A 263 -0.15 11.16 -39.96
CA GLY A 263 -0.94 9.97 -40.26
C GLY A 263 -0.73 8.82 -39.26
N GLU A 264 -0.08 9.05 -38.12
CA GLU A 264 0.09 8.07 -37.05
C GLU A 264 -1.20 7.95 -36.22
N SER A 265 -1.70 6.74 -36.03
CA SER A 265 -2.92 6.49 -35.27
C SER A 265 -2.78 6.91 -33.81
N TYR A 266 -3.70 7.70 -33.27
CA TYR A 266 -3.72 8.08 -31.87
C TYR A 266 -3.81 6.90 -30.91
N LEU A 267 -4.50 5.81 -31.27
CA LEU A 267 -4.53 4.58 -30.47
C LEU A 267 -3.16 3.89 -30.44
N SER A 268 -2.41 3.91 -31.55
CA SER A 268 -1.03 3.41 -31.57
C SER A 268 -0.13 4.27 -30.69
N ILE A 269 -0.21 5.58 -30.79
CA ILE A 269 0.53 6.55 -29.96
C ILE A 269 0.29 6.29 -28.49
N ALA A 270 -0.99 6.10 -28.08
CA ALA A 270 -1.36 5.82 -26.70
C ALA A 270 -0.77 4.47 -26.23
N THR A 271 -0.89 3.43 -27.05
CA THR A 271 -0.39 2.09 -26.73
C THR A 271 1.13 2.07 -26.56
N GLU A 272 1.85 2.69 -27.48
CA GLU A 272 3.31 2.77 -27.44
C GLU A 272 3.81 3.54 -26.20
N ALA A 273 3.14 4.62 -25.84
CA ALA A 273 3.49 5.39 -24.64
C ALA A 273 3.32 4.56 -23.37
N ILE A 274 2.21 3.81 -23.23
CA ILE A 274 1.99 2.89 -22.12
C ILE A 274 3.02 1.76 -22.13
N ASN A 275 3.26 1.12 -23.27
CA ASN A 275 4.22 0.02 -23.38
C ASN A 275 5.66 0.47 -23.10
N SER A 276 6.04 1.70 -23.43
CA SER A 276 7.34 2.27 -23.06
C SER A 276 7.55 2.29 -21.54
N ILE A 277 6.51 2.65 -20.77
CA ILE A 277 6.53 2.63 -19.31
C ILE A 277 6.56 1.20 -18.78
N ARG A 278 5.67 0.33 -19.26
CA ARG A 278 5.58 -1.07 -18.83
C ARG A 278 6.89 -1.83 -19.09
N LYS A 279 7.48 -1.66 -20.25
CA LYS A 279 8.77 -2.25 -20.61
C LYS A 279 9.89 -1.78 -19.67
N ARG A 280 9.99 -0.46 -19.41
CA ARG A 280 10.97 0.08 -18.47
C ARG A 280 10.76 -0.48 -17.06
N ALA A 281 9.51 -0.62 -16.63
CA ALA A 281 9.13 -1.14 -15.32
C ALA A 281 9.29 -2.67 -15.18
N GLY A 282 9.55 -3.40 -16.26
CA GLY A 282 9.59 -4.86 -16.29
C GLY A 282 8.20 -5.52 -16.20
N ALA A 283 7.15 -4.77 -16.50
CA ALA A 283 5.78 -5.27 -16.57
C ALA A 283 5.49 -5.85 -17.96
N THR A 284 4.52 -6.74 -18.07
CA THR A 284 4.08 -7.30 -19.34
C THR A 284 3.50 -6.21 -20.24
N GLU A 285 4.02 -6.06 -21.45
CA GLU A 285 3.50 -5.09 -22.43
C GLU A 285 2.07 -5.46 -22.85
N LEU A 286 1.27 -4.46 -23.22
CA LEU A 286 -0.06 -4.69 -23.78
C LEU A 286 0.09 -5.51 -25.08
N SER A 287 -0.63 -6.62 -25.16
CA SER A 287 -0.55 -7.56 -26.29
C SER A 287 -1.27 -7.08 -27.55
N SER A 288 -2.09 -6.03 -27.43
CA SER A 288 -2.86 -5.44 -28.52
C SER A 288 -2.96 -3.94 -28.37
N THR A 289 -3.20 -3.24 -29.48
CA THR A 289 -3.49 -1.81 -29.48
C THR A 289 -4.74 -1.53 -28.67
N LEU A 290 -4.71 -0.45 -27.89
CA LEU A 290 -5.85 0.07 -27.16
C LEU A 290 -7.02 0.38 -28.12
N LEU A 291 -8.22 0.30 -27.61
CA LEU A 291 -9.46 0.56 -28.36
C LEU A 291 -10.10 1.90 -27.89
N ALA A 292 -11.02 2.39 -28.65
CA ALA A 292 -11.84 3.56 -28.31
C ALA A 292 -12.99 3.16 -27.36
N ASP A 293 -12.64 2.60 -26.20
CA ASP A 293 -13.60 2.10 -25.20
C ASP A 293 -13.18 2.46 -23.77
N GLU A 294 -14.13 2.40 -22.84
CA GLU A 294 -13.89 2.72 -21.42
C GLU A 294 -12.84 1.80 -20.79
N LYS A 295 -12.75 0.54 -21.21
CA LYS A 295 -11.76 -0.39 -20.69
C LYS A 295 -10.34 0.08 -20.99
N SER A 296 -10.10 0.57 -22.19
CA SER A 296 -8.81 1.17 -22.58
C SER A 296 -8.50 2.45 -21.83
N ARG A 297 -9.52 3.29 -21.56
CA ARG A 297 -9.38 4.46 -20.68
C ARG A 297 -8.95 4.05 -19.29
N ASP A 298 -9.56 3.02 -18.71
CA ASP A 298 -9.24 2.52 -17.39
C ASP A 298 -7.83 1.91 -17.32
N ILE A 299 -7.35 1.26 -18.38
CA ILE A 299 -5.97 0.80 -18.50
C ILE A 299 -5.00 1.99 -18.38
N ILE A 300 -5.22 3.07 -19.13
CA ILE A 300 -4.36 4.27 -19.09
C ILE A 300 -4.37 4.89 -17.69
N ARG A 301 -5.55 5.06 -17.09
CA ARG A 301 -5.71 5.64 -15.75
C ARG A 301 -5.07 4.78 -14.67
N THR A 302 -5.22 3.45 -14.75
CA THR A 302 -4.59 2.51 -13.81
C THR A 302 -3.08 2.52 -13.95
N GLU A 303 -2.55 2.53 -15.18
CA GLU A 303 -1.12 2.61 -15.41
C GLU A 303 -0.54 3.91 -14.84
N ARG A 304 -1.24 5.04 -15.01
CA ARG A 304 -0.86 6.32 -14.43
C ARG A 304 -0.87 6.27 -12.89
N ARG A 305 -1.89 5.68 -12.28
CA ARG A 305 -1.98 5.54 -10.82
C ARG A 305 -0.86 4.66 -10.25
N LYS A 306 -0.52 3.54 -10.91
CA LYS A 306 0.59 2.68 -10.51
C LYS A 306 1.93 3.41 -10.61
N GLU A 307 2.15 4.06 -11.73
CA GLU A 307 3.42 4.71 -12.05
C GLU A 307 3.71 5.92 -11.17
N LEU A 308 2.73 6.81 -11.02
CA LEU A 308 2.85 8.08 -10.29
C LEU A 308 2.36 8.01 -8.84
N ALA A 309 2.15 6.80 -8.31
CA ALA A 309 1.78 6.62 -6.91
C ALA A 309 2.77 7.32 -5.98
N PHE A 310 2.26 7.95 -4.93
CA PHE A 310 3.04 8.68 -3.92
C PHE A 310 3.85 9.88 -4.44
N GLU A 311 3.57 10.35 -5.66
CA GLU A 311 4.16 11.56 -6.26
C GLU A 311 3.20 12.77 -6.23
N ASN A 312 2.21 12.74 -5.33
CA ASN A 312 1.19 13.80 -5.17
C ASN A 312 0.34 14.07 -6.43
N LYS A 313 0.17 13.07 -7.31
CA LYS A 313 -0.59 13.23 -8.58
C LYS A 313 -2.01 12.65 -8.49
N THR A 314 -2.22 11.53 -7.80
CA THR A 314 -3.47 10.76 -7.82
C THR A 314 -4.69 11.59 -7.44
N TYR A 315 -4.60 12.41 -6.39
CA TYR A 315 -5.71 13.27 -5.96
C TYR A 315 -6.18 14.24 -7.06
N TRP A 316 -5.21 14.85 -7.74
CA TRP A 316 -5.49 15.80 -8.83
C TRP A 316 -6.01 15.09 -10.07
N ASP A 317 -5.51 13.91 -10.37
CA ASP A 317 -6.00 13.07 -11.47
C ASP A 317 -7.45 12.66 -11.24
N LEU A 318 -7.80 12.15 -10.07
CA LEU A 318 -9.17 11.77 -9.73
C LEU A 318 -10.13 12.98 -9.79
N LYS A 319 -9.65 14.16 -9.38
CA LYS A 319 -10.46 15.41 -9.48
C LYS A 319 -10.68 15.84 -10.93
N ARG A 320 -9.65 15.88 -11.77
CA ARG A 320 -9.78 16.30 -13.18
C ARG A 320 -10.56 15.29 -14.01
N TRP A 321 -10.47 13.99 -13.67
CA TRP A 321 -11.29 12.94 -14.29
C TRP A 321 -12.75 12.96 -13.81
N ARG A 322 -13.08 13.70 -12.77
CA ARG A 322 -14.42 13.78 -12.17
C ARG A 322 -14.96 12.44 -11.68
N ILE A 323 -14.10 11.62 -11.04
CA ILE A 323 -14.42 10.28 -10.53
C ILE A 323 -14.11 10.09 -9.03
N ILE A 324 -13.60 11.11 -8.36
CA ILE A 324 -13.17 10.95 -6.96
C ILE A 324 -14.35 10.71 -6.01
N ASP A 325 -15.49 11.35 -6.23
CA ASP A 325 -16.72 11.14 -5.47
C ASP A 325 -17.31 9.75 -5.74
N THR A 326 -17.38 9.33 -6.99
CA THR A 326 -17.84 7.99 -7.38
C THR A 326 -16.94 6.90 -6.80
N GLU A 327 -15.62 7.08 -6.82
CA GLU A 327 -14.69 6.12 -6.21
C GLU A 327 -14.89 6.04 -4.68
N ALA A 328 -15.15 7.17 -4.02
CA ALA A 328 -15.45 7.19 -2.59
C ALA A 328 -16.75 6.44 -2.26
N GLU A 329 -17.80 6.58 -3.07
CA GLU A 329 -19.06 5.84 -2.91
C GLU A 329 -18.89 4.35 -3.14
N GLN A 330 -18.21 3.95 -4.22
CA GLN A 330 -17.98 2.54 -4.55
C GLN A 330 -17.22 1.79 -3.45
N LYS A 331 -16.33 2.47 -2.72
CA LYS A 331 -15.59 1.89 -1.61
C LYS A 331 -16.34 1.94 -0.28
N ASP A 332 -17.55 2.48 -0.23
CA ASP A 332 -18.27 2.76 1.02
C ASP A 332 -17.37 3.49 2.04
N ARG A 333 -16.53 4.39 1.51
CA ARG A 333 -15.55 5.19 2.28
C ARG A 333 -14.50 4.37 3.04
N LYS A 334 -14.31 3.09 2.72
CA LYS A 334 -13.37 2.21 3.39
C LYS A 334 -12.32 1.69 2.42
N TYR A 335 -11.09 1.56 2.90
CA TYR A 335 -10.01 0.91 2.15
C TYR A 335 -9.85 -0.53 2.62
N ARG A 336 -9.46 -1.40 1.70
CA ARG A 336 -9.08 -2.77 2.01
C ARG A 336 -7.65 -2.81 2.55
N ILE A 337 -7.46 -3.66 3.54
CA ILE A 337 -6.18 -3.89 4.21
C ILE A 337 -5.91 -5.39 4.28
N LEU A 338 -4.64 -5.75 4.41
CA LEU A 338 -4.19 -7.13 4.54
C LEU A 338 -3.73 -7.40 5.97
N CYS A 339 -4.25 -8.45 6.58
CA CYS A 339 -3.88 -8.90 7.92
C CYS A 339 -3.21 -10.27 7.84
N PRO A 340 -1.88 -10.36 7.87
CA PRO A 340 -1.18 -11.64 7.96
C PRO A 340 -1.37 -12.25 9.36
N PHE A 341 -1.63 -13.56 9.40
CA PHE A 341 -1.71 -14.38 10.59
C PHE A 341 -0.84 -15.63 10.43
N PHE A 342 -0.46 -16.20 11.56
CA PHE A 342 0.16 -17.52 11.60
C PHE A 342 -0.76 -18.51 12.32
N SER A 343 -0.95 -19.70 11.74
CA SER A 343 -1.68 -20.80 12.36
C SER A 343 -0.71 -21.84 12.95
N VAL A 344 -0.77 -22.04 14.26
CA VAL A 344 0.08 -23.03 14.92
C VAL A 344 -0.30 -24.46 14.51
N GLU A 345 -1.59 -24.73 14.35
CA GLU A 345 -2.07 -26.09 14.02
C GLU A 345 -1.76 -26.46 12.56
N ASP A 346 -1.78 -25.49 11.66
CA ASP A 346 -1.50 -25.69 10.24
C ASP A 346 0.00 -25.53 9.92
N ASP A 347 0.79 -25.03 10.87
CA ASP A 347 2.22 -24.67 10.70
C ASP A 347 2.45 -23.80 9.45
N ALA A 348 1.60 -22.78 9.24
CA ALA A 348 1.56 -21.98 8.05
C ALA A 348 0.99 -20.58 8.31
N TYR A 349 1.28 -19.66 7.40
CA TYR A 349 0.64 -18.36 7.36
C TYR A 349 -0.66 -18.41 6.56
N PHE A 350 -1.60 -17.53 6.94
CA PHE A 350 -2.77 -17.20 6.14
C PHE A 350 -3.00 -15.68 6.18
N LEU A 351 -3.68 -15.18 5.16
CA LEU A 351 -3.87 -13.74 4.97
C LEU A 351 -5.36 -13.44 4.99
N ASP A 352 -5.78 -12.56 5.88
CA ASP A 352 -7.16 -12.12 5.96
C ASP A 352 -7.32 -10.70 5.43
N VAL A 353 -8.43 -10.43 4.76
CA VAL A 353 -8.75 -9.13 4.18
C VAL A 353 -9.79 -8.44 5.03
N LYS A 354 -9.51 -7.23 5.47
CA LYS A 354 -10.39 -6.39 6.26
C LYS A 354 -10.54 -5.01 5.64
N TYR A 355 -11.42 -4.21 6.20
CA TYR A 355 -11.64 -2.82 5.81
C TYR A 355 -11.14 -1.88 6.90
N THR A 356 -10.65 -0.70 6.48
CA THR A 356 -10.29 0.37 7.42
C THR A 356 -11.53 0.84 8.17
N GLU A 357 -11.33 1.23 9.43
CA GLU A 357 -12.36 1.85 10.26
C GLU A 357 -11.95 3.24 10.70
N PRO A 358 -12.92 4.11 11.02
CA PRO A 358 -12.61 5.39 11.65
C PRO A 358 -11.87 5.14 12.97
N ARG A 359 -10.76 5.82 13.18
CA ARG A 359 -10.07 5.81 14.46
C ARG A 359 -10.82 6.71 15.44
N SER A 360 -11.11 6.19 16.63
CA SER A 360 -11.59 7.02 17.74
C SER A 360 -10.47 7.22 18.77
N GLN A 361 -10.12 8.47 19.05
CA GLN A 361 -9.17 8.81 20.09
C GLN A 361 -9.83 9.84 21.01
N ASN A 362 -9.86 9.56 22.32
CA ASN A 362 -10.46 10.45 23.34
C ASN A 362 -11.91 10.88 23.02
N GLY A 363 -12.71 9.98 22.44
CA GLY A 363 -14.10 10.27 22.05
C GLY A 363 -14.26 11.12 20.79
N VAL A 364 -13.18 11.43 20.10
CA VAL A 364 -13.19 12.11 18.80
C VAL A 364 -12.93 11.08 17.72
N THR A 365 -13.85 10.96 16.77
CA THR A 365 -13.66 10.13 15.58
C THR A 365 -12.67 10.81 14.65
N MET A 366 -11.51 10.20 14.44
CA MET A 366 -10.54 10.66 13.47
C MET A 366 -10.84 9.99 12.12
N GLU A 367 -11.20 10.77 11.12
CA GLU A 367 -11.61 10.30 9.80
C GLU A 367 -10.47 10.12 8.76
N PRO A 368 -9.15 10.19 9.06
CA PRO A 368 -8.12 10.05 8.03
C PRO A 368 -8.10 8.68 7.35
N TYR A 369 -8.79 7.71 7.91
CA TYR A 369 -8.88 6.34 7.37
C TYR A 369 -10.16 6.08 6.59
N ILE A 370 -11.01 7.11 6.44
CA ILE A 370 -12.21 7.07 5.62
C ILE A 370 -11.97 7.96 4.41
N PHE A 371 -12.10 7.37 3.23
CA PHE A 371 -12.09 8.15 2.00
C PHE A 371 -13.44 8.83 1.83
N SER A 372 -13.50 10.14 2.00
CA SER A 372 -14.71 10.94 1.86
C SER A 372 -14.49 12.08 0.89
N PHE A 373 -15.36 12.20 -0.09
CA PHE A 373 -15.35 13.31 -1.04
C PHE A 373 -16.78 13.68 -1.44
N GLU A 374 -17.15 14.93 -1.25
CA GLU A 374 -18.44 15.47 -1.65
C GLU A 374 -18.33 16.22 -3.00
N PRO A 375 -19.34 16.19 -3.88
CA PRO A 375 -19.29 16.88 -5.17
C PRO A 375 -18.91 18.36 -5.11
N ARG A 376 -19.24 19.08 -4.03
CA ARG A 376 -18.80 20.47 -3.85
C ARG A 376 -17.29 20.63 -3.77
N GLN A 377 -16.54 19.61 -3.30
CA GLN A 377 -15.10 19.65 -3.11
C GLN A 377 -14.30 19.58 -4.43
N TYR A 378 -14.96 19.40 -5.57
CA TYR A 378 -14.32 19.63 -6.88
C TYR A 378 -13.84 21.07 -7.04
N TYR A 379 -14.51 22.01 -6.39
CA TYR A 379 -14.13 23.40 -6.35
C TYR A 379 -13.77 23.81 -4.93
N GLN A 380 -12.94 24.80 -4.78
CA GLN A 380 -12.63 25.35 -3.46
C GLN A 380 -13.63 26.44 -3.09
N LYS A 381 -13.88 26.59 -1.80
CA LYS A 381 -14.62 27.74 -1.29
C LYS A 381 -13.86 29.03 -1.61
N ILE A 382 -14.54 30.00 -2.22
CA ILE A 382 -13.98 31.34 -2.43
C ILE A 382 -14.06 32.10 -1.12
N ASP A 383 -12.99 32.78 -0.75
CA ASP A 383 -12.95 33.59 0.48
C ASP A 383 -14.10 34.63 0.44
N PRO A 384 -14.93 34.73 1.48
CA PRO A 384 -15.98 35.73 1.57
C PRO A 384 -15.48 37.16 1.37
N ALA A 385 -14.24 37.47 1.77
CA ALA A 385 -13.66 38.78 1.56
C ALA A 385 -13.45 39.09 0.06
N GLU A 386 -13.10 38.10 -0.76
CA GLU A 386 -12.96 38.29 -2.21
C GLU A 386 -14.31 38.51 -2.87
N ILE A 387 -15.36 37.80 -2.45
CA ILE A 387 -16.73 38.02 -2.91
C ILE A 387 -17.21 39.43 -2.57
N THR A 388 -16.88 39.92 -1.38
CA THR A 388 -17.24 41.29 -0.96
C THR A 388 -16.49 42.35 -1.77
N ARG A 389 -15.21 42.09 -2.13
CA ARG A 389 -14.42 43.03 -2.96
C ARG A 389 -14.80 43.06 -4.42
N ASN A 390 -15.27 41.92 -4.93
CA ASN A 390 -15.60 41.79 -6.36
C ASN A 390 -17.05 41.36 -6.55
N SER A 391 -17.92 42.32 -6.87
CA SER A 391 -19.37 42.10 -7.08
C SER A 391 -19.71 41.11 -8.20
N ASN A 392 -18.76 40.81 -9.09
CA ASN A 392 -18.92 39.81 -10.13
C ASN A 392 -18.52 38.41 -9.70
N CYS A 393 -17.88 38.28 -8.52
CA CYS A 393 -17.50 37.01 -7.97
C CYS A 393 -18.68 36.38 -7.22
N ARG A 394 -19.01 35.14 -7.54
CA ARG A 394 -20.02 34.33 -6.84
C ARG A 394 -19.40 33.13 -6.21
N GLN A 395 -19.93 32.72 -5.06
CA GLN A 395 -19.49 31.51 -4.39
C GLN A 395 -19.73 30.28 -5.27
N ASN A 396 -18.82 29.32 -5.19
CA ASN A 396 -19.00 28.02 -5.79
C ASN A 396 -20.20 27.28 -5.18
N GLN A 397 -20.86 26.48 -6.01
CA GLN A 397 -22.05 25.74 -5.60
C GLN A 397 -21.76 24.84 -4.40
N GLY A 398 -22.60 24.87 -3.38
CA GLY A 398 -22.50 24.03 -2.19
C GLY A 398 -21.69 24.64 -1.02
N TYR A 399 -21.25 25.91 -1.15
CA TYR A 399 -20.59 26.68 -0.07
C TYR A 399 -21.39 27.89 0.39
#